data_7ce3cb297eb31ef13ffc3aa84e1e209b
#
_entry.id   7ce3cb297eb31ef13ffc3aa84e1e209b
#
_cell.length_a   1.000
_cell.length_b   1.000
_cell.length_c   1.000
_cell.angle_alpha   90.00
_cell.angle_beta   90.00
_cell.angle_gamma   90.00
#
_symmetry.space_group_name_H-M   'P 1'
#
loop_
_entity.id
_entity.type
_entity.pdbx_description
1 polymer ?
#
loop_
_entity_poly.entity_id
_entity_poly.type
_entity_poly.pdbx_seq_one_letter_code
_entity_poly.pdbx_strand_id
1 'polypeptide(L)'
;MSCEDEVIDLLLEMQQRSMHYDGDPEAGFNAEQNELVIKNAEHYYRAMVRTDSGSWNVRDLHMMETLDRLADVHGANAKGIGWAHNTHIGDARYTDMARADMLNIGQLAREQLHNEGVVLIGFGSHHGSVIAGKSWGASTEKMKMPEGRTGSWEDVLHQVHRDQLLIFNSETLSNEFQNIRGHRAIGVVYHPELEG
;
A
#
# COMPACT_ATOMS: atom_id res chain seq x y z
N MET A 1 15.04 -15.98 20.20
CA MET A 1 15.32 -17.20 19.42
C MET A 1 14.90 -16.86 18.01
N SER A 2 15.77 -16.97 17.05
CA SER A 2 15.44 -16.77 15.62
C SER A 2 15.02 -18.14 15.06
N CYS A 3 13.94 -18.22 14.29
CA CYS A 3 13.56 -19.41 13.53
C CYS A 3 13.96 -19.29 12.04
N GLU A 4 14.96 -18.44 11.78
CA GLU A 4 15.43 -18.15 10.44
C GLU A 4 15.94 -19.38 9.70
N ASP A 5 16.75 -20.19 10.37
CA ASP A 5 17.33 -21.40 9.80
C ASP A 5 16.22 -22.43 9.47
N GLU A 6 15.26 -22.61 10.38
CA GLU A 6 14.12 -23.51 10.18
C GLU A 6 13.18 -23.05 9.04
N VAL A 7 13.01 -21.73 8.88
CA VAL A 7 12.25 -21.15 7.77
C VAL A 7 13.01 -21.34 6.46
N ILE A 8 14.32 -21.12 6.44
CA ILE A 8 15.17 -21.33 5.24
C ILE A 8 15.13 -22.81 4.82
N ASP A 9 15.26 -23.73 5.77
CA ASP A 9 15.20 -25.17 5.48
C ASP A 9 13.84 -25.57 4.91
N LEU A 10 12.75 -25.06 5.48
CA LEU A 10 11.39 -25.28 4.98
C LEU A 10 11.23 -24.72 3.55
N LEU A 11 11.76 -23.55 3.29
CA LEU A 11 11.75 -22.91 1.97
C LEU A 11 12.49 -23.75 0.94
N LEU A 12 13.68 -24.24 1.26
CA LEU A 12 14.46 -25.11 0.38
C LEU A 12 13.75 -26.43 0.10
N GLU A 13 13.09 -27.01 1.11
CA GLU A 13 12.30 -28.24 0.93
C GLU A 13 11.09 -28.01 0.04
N MET A 14 10.36 -26.91 0.20
CA MET A 14 9.21 -26.54 -0.63
C MET A 14 9.65 -26.28 -2.08
N GLN A 15 10.76 -25.58 -2.32
CA GLN A 15 11.33 -25.34 -3.64
C GLN A 15 11.69 -26.64 -4.36
N GLN A 16 12.26 -27.61 -3.65
CA GLN A 16 12.56 -28.93 -4.20
C GLN A 16 11.29 -29.72 -4.54
N ARG A 17 10.21 -29.52 -3.81
CA ARG A 17 8.93 -30.17 -4.05
C ARG A 17 8.09 -29.48 -5.12
N SER A 18 8.22 -28.15 -5.32
CA SER A 18 7.43 -27.40 -6.30
C SER A 18 7.68 -27.87 -7.74
N MET A 19 8.84 -28.42 -8.02
CA MET A 19 9.14 -29.04 -9.33
C MET A 19 8.34 -30.32 -9.63
N HIS A 20 7.51 -30.79 -8.71
CA HIS A 20 6.72 -32.04 -8.84
C HIS A 20 5.21 -31.79 -8.91
N TYR A 21 4.76 -30.54 -8.98
CA TYR A 21 3.33 -30.24 -9.17
C TYR A 21 2.96 -30.43 -10.65
N ASP A 22 2.52 -31.62 -10.97
CA ASP A 22 1.83 -32.17 -12.16
C ASP A 22 1.55 -31.23 -13.37
N GLY A 23 2.50 -30.37 -13.75
CA GLY A 23 2.39 -29.56 -14.95
C GLY A 23 1.34 -28.44 -14.92
N ASP A 24 0.77 -28.13 -13.74
CA ASP A 24 -0.07 -26.94 -13.54
C ASP A 24 0.80 -25.73 -13.18
N PRO A 25 0.97 -24.77 -14.11
CA PRO A 25 1.79 -23.57 -13.86
C PRO A 25 1.27 -22.72 -12.70
N GLU A 26 -0.05 -22.74 -12.46
CA GLU A 26 -0.68 -21.97 -11.40
C GLU A 26 -0.41 -22.59 -10.02
N ALA A 27 -0.42 -23.90 -9.91
CA ALA A 27 -0.08 -24.60 -8.68
C ALA A 27 1.39 -24.38 -8.27
N GLY A 28 2.32 -24.41 -9.24
CA GLY A 28 3.72 -24.10 -9.02
C GLY A 28 3.93 -22.66 -8.54
N PHE A 29 3.32 -21.71 -9.22
CA PHE A 29 3.35 -20.29 -8.84
C PHE A 29 2.80 -20.05 -7.43
N ASN A 30 1.65 -20.65 -7.09
CA ASN A 30 1.05 -20.52 -5.76
C ASN A 30 1.94 -21.10 -4.66
N ALA A 31 2.63 -22.22 -4.91
CA ALA A 31 3.57 -22.79 -3.95
C ALA A 31 4.75 -21.83 -3.70
N GLU A 32 5.36 -21.28 -4.75
CA GLU A 32 6.44 -20.30 -4.64
C GLU A 32 5.99 -19.00 -3.92
N GLN A 33 4.78 -18.51 -4.20
CA GLN A 33 4.25 -17.31 -3.52
C GLN A 33 4.04 -17.56 -2.03
N ASN A 34 3.49 -18.70 -1.64
CA ASN A 34 3.32 -19.06 -0.23
C ASN A 34 4.66 -19.14 0.51
N GLU A 35 5.69 -19.61 -0.15
CA GLU A 35 7.05 -19.64 0.36
C GLU A 35 7.57 -18.22 0.65
N LEU A 36 7.44 -17.31 -0.33
CA LEU A 36 7.83 -15.91 -0.17
C LEU A 36 7.03 -15.20 0.94
N VAL A 37 5.74 -15.52 1.08
CA VAL A 37 4.91 -14.99 2.17
C VAL A 37 5.48 -15.40 3.52
N ILE A 38 5.85 -16.67 3.72
CA ILE A 38 6.43 -17.17 4.98
C ILE A 38 7.75 -16.45 5.29
N LYS A 39 8.65 -16.38 4.31
CA LYS A 39 9.94 -15.68 4.45
C LYS A 39 9.75 -14.21 4.82
N ASN A 40 8.91 -13.49 4.08
CA ASN A 40 8.71 -12.07 4.29
C ASN A 40 7.89 -11.77 5.54
N ALA A 41 6.98 -12.67 5.97
CA ALA A 41 6.28 -12.57 7.25
C ALA A 41 7.25 -12.67 8.43
N GLU A 42 8.21 -13.59 8.40
CA GLU A 42 9.25 -13.69 9.42
C GLU A 42 10.04 -12.38 9.52
N HIS A 43 10.51 -11.87 8.37
CA HIS A 43 11.24 -10.61 8.30
C HIS A 43 10.41 -9.42 8.81
N TYR A 44 9.13 -9.35 8.41
CA TYR A 44 8.19 -8.32 8.87
C TYR A 44 8.02 -8.33 10.40
N TYR A 45 7.73 -9.49 10.99
CA TYR A 45 7.55 -9.59 12.44
C TYR A 45 8.83 -9.29 13.22
N ARG A 46 9.97 -9.68 12.69
CA ARG A 46 11.28 -9.33 13.27
C ARG A 46 11.53 -7.82 13.25
N ALA A 47 11.25 -7.15 12.14
CA ALA A 47 11.35 -5.70 12.01
C ALA A 47 10.38 -4.98 12.95
N MET A 48 9.14 -5.48 13.08
CA MET A 48 8.13 -4.92 13.97
C MET A 48 8.56 -4.90 15.44
N VAL A 49 9.25 -5.95 15.91
CA VAL A 49 9.80 -6.00 17.27
C VAL A 49 10.89 -4.96 17.51
N ARG A 50 11.58 -4.54 16.45
CA ARG A 50 12.63 -3.50 16.51
C ARG A 50 12.08 -2.07 16.45
N THR A 51 10.77 -1.89 16.24
CA THR A 51 10.06 -0.61 16.25
C THR A 51 10.60 0.44 15.27
N ASP A 52 10.93 0.05 14.06
CA ASP A 52 11.37 0.96 13.01
C ASP A 52 10.41 0.97 11.79
N SER A 53 10.61 1.93 10.88
CA SER A 53 9.92 1.99 9.60
C SER A 53 10.20 0.76 8.71
N GLY A 54 11.16 -0.06 9.09
CA GLY A 54 11.57 -1.24 8.35
C GLY A 54 10.43 -2.25 8.16
N SER A 55 9.58 -2.43 9.17
CA SER A 55 8.42 -3.34 9.03
C SER A 55 7.43 -2.89 7.95
N TRP A 56 7.20 -1.60 7.79
CA TRP A 56 6.40 -1.05 6.71
C TRP A 56 7.03 -1.37 5.35
N ASN A 57 8.31 -1.05 5.21
CA ASN A 57 9.05 -1.23 3.96
C ASN A 57 9.11 -2.70 3.54
N VAL A 58 9.33 -3.63 4.48
CA VAL A 58 9.31 -5.08 4.20
C VAL A 58 7.98 -5.50 3.58
N ARG A 59 6.87 -4.99 4.11
CA ARG A 59 5.53 -5.34 3.61
C ARG A 59 5.28 -4.76 2.21
N ASP A 60 5.59 -3.50 1.99
CA ASP A 60 5.35 -2.84 0.69
C ASP A 60 6.27 -3.37 -0.41
N LEU A 61 7.53 -3.68 -0.07
CA LEU A 61 8.45 -4.39 -0.99
C LEU A 61 7.91 -5.76 -1.37
N HIS A 62 7.41 -6.54 -0.41
CA HIS A 62 6.81 -7.84 -0.69
C HIS A 62 5.58 -7.75 -1.60
N MET A 63 4.72 -6.75 -1.36
CA MET A 63 3.54 -6.53 -2.20
C MET A 63 3.93 -6.14 -3.63
N MET A 64 4.97 -5.32 -3.82
CA MET A 64 5.49 -4.98 -5.15
C MET A 64 6.11 -6.20 -5.84
N GLU A 65 6.96 -6.97 -5.13
CA GLU A 65 7.52 -8.22 -5.65
C GLU A 65 6.42 -9.20 -6.10
N THR A 66 5.34 -9.30 -5.33
CA THR A 66 4.18 -10.12 -5.69
C THR A 66 3.50 -9.62 -6.97
N LEU A 67 3.36 -8.31 -7.13
CA LEU A 67 2.78 -7.70 -8.34
C LEU A 67 3.64 -7.99 -9.57
N ASP A 68 4.96 -7.84 -9.46
CA ASP A 68 5.90 -8.14 -10.55
C ASP A 68 5.82 -9.61 -10.98
N ARG A 69 5.85 -10.52 -10.01
CA ARG A 69 5.75 -11.96 -10.29
C ARG A 69 4.42 -12.34 -10.94
N LEU A 70 3.31 -11.72 -10.51
CA LEU A 70 2.01 -11.90 -11.16
C LEU A 70 2.03 -11.40 -12.61
N ALA A 71 2.64 -10.25 -12.86
CA ALA A 71 2.77 -9.71 -14.21
C ALA A 71 3.60 -10.64 -15.11
N ASP A 72 4.71 -11.18 -14.60
CA ASP A 72 5.57 -12.12 -15.32
C ASP A 72 4.82 -13.40 -15.70
N VAL A 73 4.07 -13.98 -14.78
CA VAL A 73 3.29 -15.22 -15.03
C VAL A 73 2.19 -14.98 -16.06
N HIS A 74 1.53 -13.83 -16.03
CA HIS A 74 0.46 -13.48 -16.98
C HIS A 74 1.00 -12.94 -18.31
N GLY A 75 2.29 -12.62 -18.40
CA GLY A 75 3.00 -12.26 -19.63
C GLY A 75 2.92 -10.77 -20.00
N ALA A 76 3.66 -10.40 -21.04
CA ALA A 76 3.95 -9.01 -21.40
C ALA A 76 2.73 -8.13 -21.74
N ASN A 77 1.56 -8.69 -21.98
CA ASN A 77 0.33 -7.95 -22.21
C ASN A 77 -0.57 -7.86 -20.97
N ALA A 78 -0.12 -8.36 -19.83
CA ALA A 78 -0.86 -8.32 -18.59
C ALA A 78 -1.15 -6.89 -18.15
N LYS A 79 -2.33 -6.69 -17.56
CA LYS A 79 -2.71 -5.44 -16.90
C LYS A 79 -3.15 -5.76 -15.49
N GLY A 80 -2.49 -5.14 -14.52
CA GLY A 80 -2.77 -5.33 -13.10
C GLY A 80 -3.59 -4.17 -12.52
N ILE A 81 -4.46 -4.48 -11.58
CA ILE A 81 -5.12 -3.48 -10.71
C ILE A 81 -4.75 -3.81 -9.28
N GLY A 82 -3.90 -2.99 -8.67
CA GLY A 82 -3.60 -3.06 -7.24
C GLY A 82 -4.62 -2.27 -6.43
N TRP A 83 -5.39 -2.95 -5.57
CA TRP A 83 -6.35 -2.29 -4.70
C TRP A 83 -5.83 -2.27 -3.27
N ALA A 84 -5.46 -1.10 -2.78
CA ALA A 84 -4.95 -0.92 -1.43
C ALA A 84 -5.33 0.46 -0.87
N HIS A 85 -5.04 0.70 0.38
CA HIS A 85 -5.24 2.01 1.00
C HIS A 85 -4.36 3.08 0.34
N ASN A 86 -4.79 4.35 0.36
CA ASN A 86 -4.05 5.47 -0.24
C ASN A 86 -2.58 5.55 0.21
N THR A 87 -2.27 5.18 1.45
CA THR A 87 -0.89 5.16 1.96
C THR A 87 0.00 4.13 1.28
N HIS A 88 -0.58 3.11 0.65
CA HIS A 88 0.16 2.11 -0.11
C HIS A 88 0.27 2.45 -1.61
N ILE A 89 -0.77 3.08 -2.18
CA ILE A 89 -0.86 3.31 -3.62
C ILE A 89 -0.54 4.74 -4.05
N GLY A 90 -0.41 5.70 -3.13
CA GLY A 90 0.12 7.02 -3.41
C GLY A 90 1.64 6.94 -3.72
N ASP A 91 2.24 8.02 -4.18
CA ASP A 91 3.69 8.09 -4.34
C ASP A 91 4.32 8.62 -3.05
N ALA A 92 4.96 7.76 -2.27
CA ALA A 92 5.50 8.08 -0.95
C ALA A 92 6.51 9.23 -0.98
N ARG A 93 7.24 9.42 -2.08
CA ARG A 93 8.24 10.50 -2.26
C ARG A 93 7.67 11.89 -2.10
N TYR A 94 6.36 12.06 -2.35
CA TYR A 94 5.64 13.33 -2.27
C TYR A 94 4.77 13.45 -1.02
N THR A 95 5.02 12.63 -0.02
CA THR A 95 4.29 12.59 1.26
C THR A 95 5.24 12.66 2.45
N ASP A 96 4.69 12.75 3.66
CA ASP A 96 5.48 12.70 4.90
C ASP A 96 6.19 11.34 5.10
N MET A 97 5.80 10.31 4.39
CA MET A 97 6.46 9.00 4.42
C MET A 97 7.93 9.09 4.01
N ALA A 98 8.26 9.95 3.05
CA ALA A 98 9.65 10.17 2.63
C ALA A 98 10.56 10.63 3.77
N ARG A 99 10.03 11.44 4.71
CA ARG A 99 10.78 11.93 5.88
C ARG A 99 11.01 10.84 6.93
N ALA A 100 10.21 9.78 6.89
CA ALA A 100 10.30 8.62 7.77
C ALA A 100 11.04 7.46 7.13
N ASP A 101 11.73 7.66 6.00
CA ASP A 101 12.37 6.62 5.20
C ASP A 101 11.41 5.47 4.84
N MET A 102 10.13 5.78 4.66
CA MET A 102 9.10 4.84 4.28
C MET A 102 8.83 4.94 2.76
N LEU A 103 8.74 3.79 2.13
CA LEU A 103 8.32 3.64 0.73
C LEU A 103 6.94 2.99 0.65
N ASN A 104 6.36 2.95 -0.54
CA ASN A 104 5.12 2.22 -0.79
C ASN A 104 5.02 1.69 -2.23
N ILE A 105 4.00 0.87 -2.48
CA ILE A 105 3.79 0.24 -3.79
C ILE A 105 3.66 1.29 -4.90
N GLY A 106 2.96 2.40 -4.65
CA GLY A 106 2.76 3.45 -5.65
C GLY A 106 4.07 4.11 -6.10
N GLN A 107 5.00 4.36 -5.16
CA GLN A 107 6.35 4.80 -5.47
C GLN A 107 7.10 3.74 -6.28
N LEU A 108 7.16 2.51 -5.77
CA LEU A 108 7.90 1.41 -6.38
C LEU A 108 7.43 1.11 -7.80
N ALA A 109 6.11 1.05 -8.00
CA ALA A 109 5.53 0.85 -9.33
C ALA A 109 5.96 1.95 -10.31
N ARG A 110 5.93 3.22 -9.90
CA ARG A 110 6.39 4.33 -10.75
C ARG A 110 7.88 4.27 -11.07
N GLU A 111 8.70 3.83 -10.14
CA GLU A 111 10.14 3.69 -10.35
C GLU A 111 10.49 2.53 -11.28
N GLN A 112 9.81 1.40 -11.11
CA GLN A 112 10.11 0.17 -11.85
C GLN A 112 9.39 0.09 -13.20
N LEU A 113 8.12 0.53 -13.27
CA LEU A 113 7.24 0.35 -14.43
C LEU A 113 6.92 1.67 -15.15
N HIS A 114 7.69 2.73 -14.94
CA HIS A 114 7.38 4.06 -15.48
C HIS A 114 7.18 4.11 -17.01
N ASN A 115 7.82 3.24 -17.76
CA ASN A 115 7.68 3.13 -19.21
C ASN A 115 6.46 2.31 -19.64
N GLU A 116 5.80 1.60 -18.72
CA GLU A 116 4.67 0.70 -18.98
C GLU A 116 3.31 1.31 -18.62
N GLY A 117 3.31 2.56 -18.15
CA GLY A 117 2.10 3.31 -17.87
C GLY A 117 1.46 2.95 -16.52
N VAL A 118 1.94 3.55 -15.45
CA VAL A 118 1.36 3.43 -14.11
C VAL A 118 0.37 4.55 -13.85
N VAL A 119 -0.87 4.20 -13.49
CA VAL A 119 -1.91 5.13 -13.07
C VAL A 119 -2.19 4.92 -11.59
N LEU A 120 -2.01 5.97 -10.78
CA LEU A 120 -2.34 5.97 -9.36
C LEU A 120 -3.69 6.67 -9.17
N ILE A 121 -4.63 6.01 -8.48
CA ILE A 121 -5.96 6.54 -8.18
C ILE A 121 -6.13 6.60 -6.65
N GLY A 122 -6.17 7.80 -6.10
CA GLY A 122 -6.44 8.03 -4.68
C GLY A 122 -7.87 8.46 -4.42
N PHE A 123 -8.36 8.19 -3.22
CA PHE A 123 -9.68 8.60 -2.75
C PHE A 123 -9.54 9.54 -1.57
N GLY A 124 -10.28 10.63 -1.59
CA GLY A 124 -10.37 11.59 -0.49
C GLY A 124 -11.80 11.90 -0.13
N SER A 125 -12.04 12.39 1.09
CA SER A 125 -13.37 12.80 1.54
C SER A 125 -13.28 13.94 2.55
N HIS A 126 -14.15 14.93 2.40
CA HIS A 126 -14.17 16.12 3.26
C HIS A 126 -14.76 15.82 4.65
N HIS A 127 -15.88 15.11 4.71
CA HIS A 127 -16.55 14.74 5.96
C HIS A 127 -17.37 13.46 5.77
N GLY A 128 -17.84 12.90 6.87
CA GLY A 128 -18.67 11.71 6.81
C GLY A 128 -18.53 10.80 8.02
N SER A 129 -18.39 9.52 7.78
CA SER A 129 -18.11 8.53 8.82
C SER A 129 -17.26 7.39 8.28
N VAL A 130 -16.45 6.81 9.16
CA VAL A 130 -15.60 5.66 8.87
C VAL A 130 -15.87 4.56 9.89
N ILE A 131 -15.50 3.35 9.54
CA ILE A 131 -15.45 2.21 10.47
C ILE A 131 -13.97 1.97 10.79
N ALA A 132 -13.58 2.21 12.04
CA ALA A 132 -12.21 2.06 12.51
C ALA A 132 -12.18 1.65 13.97
N GLY A 133 -11.02 1.21 14.46
CA GLY A 133 -10.77 0.94 15.87
C GLY A 133 -10.06 2.11 16.55
N LYS A 134 -10.14 2.19 17.88
CA LYS A 134 -9.37 3.16 18.68
C LYS A 134 -7.91 2.74 18.91
N SER A 135 -7.60 1.48 18.67
CA SER A 135 -6.25 0.92 18.75
C SER A 135 -6.16 -0.35 17.90
N TRP A 136 -4.95 -0.81 17.65
CA TRP A 136 -4.73 -2.08 17.00
C TRP A 136 -5.37 -3.24 17.79
N GLY A 137 -6.18 -4.05 17.09
CA GLY A 137 -6.90 -5.17 17.69
C GLY A 137 -8.17 -4.80 18.47
N ALA A 138 -8.49 -3.52 18.63
CA ALA A 138 -9.75 -3.10 19.20
C ALA A 138 -10.94 -3.38 18.27
N SER A 139 -12.12 -3.57 18.87
CA SER A 139 -13.36 -3.66 18.08
C SER A 139 -13.57 -2.41 17.25
N THR A 140 -13.98 -2.60 16.02
CA THR A 140 -14.30 -1.48 15.13
C THR A 140 -15.64 -0.86 15.48
N GLU A 141 -15.73 0.46 15.38
CA GLU A 141 -16.96 1.22 15.58
C GLU A 141 -17.13 2.26 14.47
N LYS A 142 -18.37 2.71 14.26
CA LYS A 142 -18.65 3.81 13.34
C LYS A 142 -18.29 5.13 14.03
N MET A 143 -17.27 5.80 13.50
CA MET A 143 -16.80 7.08 14.00
C MET A 143 -17.18 8.21 13.05
N LYS A 144 -17.56 9.37 13.62
CA LYS A 144 -17.79 10.56 12.81
C LYS A 144 -16.44 11.11 12.36
N MET A 145 -16.32 11.39 11.09
CA MET A 145 -15.18 12.07 10.50
C MET A 145 -15.48 13.57 10.44
N PRO A 146 -14.70 14.44 11.10
CA PRO A 146 -14.89 15.88 11.05
C PRO A 146 -14.69 16.42 9.64
N GLU A 147 -15.03 17.67 9.42
CA GLU A 147 -14.72 18.39 8.20
C GLU A 147 -13.20 18.46 7.96
N GLY A 148 -12.80 18.49 6.69
CA GLY A 148 -11.39 18.61 6.32
C GLY A 148 -10.79 19.89 6.92
N ARG A 149 -9.55 19.80 7.40
CA ARG A 149 -8.83 20.94 7.97
C ARG A 149 -8.75 22.06 6.94
N THR A 150 -8.99 23.30 7.36
CA THR A 150 -8.88 24.49 6.51
C THR A 150 -7.55 24.51 5.76
N GLY A 151 -7.60 24.66 4.46
CA GLY A 151 -6.45 24.67 3.56
C GLY A 151 -5.89 23.29 3.18
N SER A 152 -6.46 22.18 3.67
CA SER A 152 -6.16 20.83 3.19
C SER A 152 -6.71 20.62 1.77
N TRP A 153 -6.29 19.54 1.13
CA TRP A 153 -6.85 19.17 -0.17
C TRP A 153 -8.35 18.90 -0.09
N GLU A 154 -8.83 18.27 0.99
CA GLU A 154 -10.25 18.04 1.24
C GLU A 154 -11.05 19.33 1.29
N ASP A 155 -10.54 20.34 2.01
CA ASP A 155 -11.20 21.64 2.11
C ASP A 155 -11.23 22.38 0.77
N VAL A 156 -10.09 22.49 0.09
CA VAL A 156 -9.99 23.16 -1.21
C VAL A 156 -10.90 22.51 -2.26
N LEU A 157 -10.92 21.19 -2.32
CA LEU A 157 -11.75 20.48 -3.29
C LEU A 157 -13.24 20.53 -2.93
N HIS A 158 -13.58 20.61 -1.64
CA HIS A 158 -14.96 20.77 -1.19
C HIS A 158 -15.57 22.12 -1.63
N GLN A 159 -14.76 23.17 -1.75
CA GLN A 159 -15.22 24.51 -2.21
C GLN A 159 -15.78 24.51 -3.65
N VAL A 160 -15.56 23.47 -4.41
CA VAL A 160 -16.18 23.29 -5.74
C VAL A 160 -17.69 23.05 -5.67
N HIS A 161 -18.22 22.77 -4.48
CA HIS A 161 -19.64 22.53 -4.22
C HIS A 161 -20.24 21.42 -5.10
N ARG A 162 -19.52 20.32 -5.24
CA ARG A 162 -19.97 19.09 -5.90
C ARG A 162 -19.90 17.93 -4.93
N ASP A 163 -20.88 17.05 -4.98
CA ASP A 163 -20.96 15.87 -4.13
C ASP A 163 -19.84 14.86 -4.46
N GLN A 164 -19.41 14.85 -5.72
CA GLN A 164 -18.34 13.96 -6.20
C GLN A 164 -17.48 14.71 -7.23
N LEU A 165 -16.18 14.49 -7.14
CA LEU A 165 -15.20 15.01 -8.10
C LEU A 165 -14.31 13.86 -8.59
N LEU A 166 -14.08 13.81 -9.88
CA LEU A 166 -13.04 13.02 -10.49
C LEU A 166 -12.01 13.98 -11.08
N ILE A 167 -10.79 13.93 -10.57
CA ILE A 167 -9.71 14.84 -10.94
C ILE A 167 -8.68 14.04 -11.71
N PHE A 168 -8.44 14.44 -12.96
CA PHE A 168 -7.37 13.89 -13.77
C PHE A 168 -6.17 14.83 -13.72
N ASN A 169 -4.98 14.26 -13.54
CA ASN A 169 -3.76 15.05 -13.64
C ASN A 169 -3.59 15.57 -15.09
N SER A 170 -3.34 16.86 -15.21
CA SER A 170 -3.04 17.55 -16.47
C SER A 170 -1.94 18.57 -16.23
N GLU A 171 -1.28 19.03 -17.29
CA GLU A 171 -0.24 20.07 -17.16
C GLU A 171 -0.76 21.33 -16.47
N THR A 172 -1.99 21.77 -16.80
CA THR A 172 -2.62 22.92 -16.17
C THR A 172 -2.85 22.70 -14.68
N LEU A 173 -3.41 21.54 -14.30
CA LEU A 173 -3.64 21.20 -12.88
C LEU A 173 -2.33 20.95 -12.15
N SER A 174 -1.31 20.39 -12.79
CA SER A 174 -0.01 20.18 -12.14
C SER A 174 0.61 21.48 -11.62
N ASN A 175 0.41 22.59 -12.29
CA ASN A 175 0.88 23.88 -11.83
C ASN A 175 0.10 24.40 -10.63
N GLU A 176 -1.21 24.19 -10.59
CA GLU A 176 -2.08 24.59 -9.47
C GLU A 176 -1.88 23.69 -8.23
N PHE A 177 -1.58 22.40 -8.43
CA PHE A 177 -1.35 21.43 -7.37
C PHE A 177 0.08 21.38 -6.84
N GLN A 178 0.93 22.32 -7.15
CA GLN A 178 2.29 22.42 -6.60
C GLN A 178 2.34 22.82 -5.12
N ASN A 179 1.27 23.35 -4.58
CA ASN A 179 1.22 23.75 -3.18
C ASN A 179 1.16 22.50 -2.28
N ILE A 180 2.10 22.42 -1.34
CA ILE A 180 2.06 21.40 -0.29
C ILE A 180 0.88 21.68 0.62
N ARG A 181 -0.04 20.72 0.73
CA ARG A 181 -1.22 20.77 1.59
C ARG A 181 -1.37 19.50 2.37
N GLY A 182 -2.00 19.56 3.52
CA GLY A 182 -2.43 18.39 4.25
C GLY A 182 -3.40 17.55 3.39
N HIS A 183 -3.30 16.24 3.52
CA HIS A 183 -4.22 15.27 2.94
C HIS A 183 -4.53 14.20 3.98
N ARG A 184 -5.80 13.92 4.16
CA ARG A 184 -6.27 12.97 5.15
C ARG A 184 -5.95 11.53 4.75
N ALA A 185 -5.40 10.76 5.68
CA ALA A 185 -5.13 9.35 5.51
C ALA A 185 -5.67 8.58 6.73
N ILE A 186 -6.92 8.13 6.66
CA ILE A 186 -7.56 7.38 7.74
C ILE A 186 -7.31 5.89 7.53
N GLY A 187 -6.60 5.25 8.47
CA GLY A 187 -6.34 3.82 8.48
C GLY A 187 -7.33 3.04 9.35
N VAL A 188 -6.91 1.83 9.75
CA VAL A 188 -7.70 0.93 10.62
C VAL A 188 -7.81 1.42 12.06
N VAL A 189 -6.91 2.30 12.48
CA VAL A 189 -6.96 3.03 13.74
C VAL A 189 -7.24 4.49 13.44
N TYR A 190 -8.22 5.07 14.15
CA TYR A 190 -8.62 6.44 13.92
C TYR A 190 -9.00 7.17 15.21
N HIS A 191 -8.58 8.41 15.31
CA HIS A 191 -8.81 9.31 16.43
C HIS A 191 -9.35 10.66 15.90
N PRO A 192 -10.67 10.81 15.74
CA PRO A 192 -11.28 12.03 15.21
C PRO A 192 -10.88 13.32 15.95
N GLU A 193 -10.62 13.21 17.26
CA GLU A 193 -10.22 14.31 18.12
C GLU A 193 -8.79 14.84 17.83
N LEU A 194 -7.99 14.09 17.10
CA LEU A 194 -6.63 14.49 16.71
C LEU A 194 -6.56 15.15 15.33
N GLU A 195 -7.66 15.17 14.60
CA GLU A 195 -7.74 15.79 13.27
C GLU A 195 -8.06 17.28 13.27
N GLY A 196 -8.37 17.86 14.43
CA GLY A 196 -8.78 19.26 14.59
C GLY A 196 -7.66 20.27 14.45
#